data_84abf67c773e14bf594d8c527258f443
#
_entry.id   84abf67c773e14bf594d8c527258f443
#
_cell.length_a   1.000
_cell.length_b   1.000
_cell.length_c   1.000
_cell.angle_alpha   90.00
_cell.angle_beta   90.00
_cell.angle_gamma   90.00
#
_symmetry.space_group_name_H-M   'P 1'
#
loop_
_entity.id
_entity.type
_entity.pdbx_description
1 polymer ?
#
loop_
_entity_poly.entity_id
_entity_poly.type
_entity_poly.pdbx_seq_one_letter_code
_entity_poly.pdbx_strand_id
1 'polypeptide(L)'
;MHTSPAPVWTAHTLEEALRLRAEHPKATVLAGGTDVMVYVEAGVQRLDEVLNIWGCEDLRGITSTEEGIRIGALSTWTDLRQHPDIPEALKECAATVGAA
;
A
#
# COMPACT_ATOMS: atom_id res chain seq x y z
N MET A 1 -17.83 -22.29 -13.59
CA MET A 1 -18.34 -21.52 -12.45
C MET A 1 -18.18 -20.04 -12.71
N HIS A 2 -19.24 -19.30 -12.54
CA HIS A 2 -19.20 -17.86 -12.73
C HIS A 2 -18.85 -17.15 -11.42
N THR A 3 -17.86 -16.26 -11.47
CA THR A 3 -17.49 -15.43 -10.31
C THR A 3 -17.73 -13.98 -10.66
N SER A 4 -18.56 -13.30 -9.88
CA SER A 4 -18.73 -11.86 -10.06
C SER A 4 -17.45 -11.13 -9.66
N PRO A 5 -17.07 -10.07 -10.40
CA PRO A 5 -15.93 -9.26 -9.98
C PRO A 5 -16.22 -8.62 -8.63
N ALA A 6 -15.19 -8.54 -7.79
CA ALA A 6 -15.29 -7.87 -6.51
C ALA A 6 -15.51 -6.37 -6.74
N PRO A 7 -16.39 -5.72 -5.96
CA PRO A 7 -16.50 -4.27 -6.04
C PRO A 7 -15.21 -3.59 -5.62
N VAL A 8 -14.83 -2.55 -6.35
CA VAL A 8 -13.61 -1.80 -6.10
C VAL A 8 -13.96 -0.34 -5.85
N TRP A 9 -13.56 0.17 -4.70
CA TRP A 9 -13.68 1.58 -4.37
C TRP A 9 -12.29 2.20 -4.45
N THR A 10 -12.16 3.30 -5.18
CA THR A 10 -10.89 3.97 -5.38
C THR A 10 -10.87 5.29 -4.63
N ALA A 11 -9.89 5.49 -3.78
CA ALA A 11 -9.67 6.72 -3.05
C ALA A 11 -8.53 7.51 -3.68
N HIS A 12 -8.68 8.83 -3.75
CA HIS A 12 -7.66 9.72 -4.30
C HIS A 12 -7.06 10.63 -3.22
N THR A 13 -7.68 10.70 -2.05
CA THR A 13 -7.18 11.46 -0.91
C THR A 13 -7.26 10.61 0.34
N LEU A 14 -6.50 10.98 1.36
CA LEU A 14 -6.55 10.29 2.65
C LEU A 14 -7.95 10.38 3.27
N GLU A 15 -8.58 11.55 3.20
CA GLU A 15 -9.93 11.74 3.71
C GLU A 15 -10.92 10.79 3.06
N GLU A 16 -10.87 10.68 1.74
CA GLU A 16 -11.73 9.76 1.00
C GLU A 16 -11.45 8.30 1.38
N ALA A 17 -10.18 7.94 1.53
CA ALA A 17 -9.80 6.59 1.93
C ALA A 17 -10.35 6.24 3.31
N LEU A 18 -10.27 7.17 4.26
CA LEU A 18 -10.80 6.95 5.61
C LEU A 18 -12.31 6.80 5.61
N ARG A 19 -13.01 7.60 4.81
CA ARG A 19 -14.45 7.52 4.67
C ARG A 19 -14.86 6.16 4.08
N LEU A 20 -14.21 5.76 3.01
CA LEU A 20 -14.51 4.47 2.36
C LEU A 20 -14.17 3.30 3.29
N ARG A 21 -13.10 3.40 4.07
CA ARG A 21 -12.75 2.37 5.04
C ARG A 21 -13.82 2.24 6.14
N ALA A 22 -14.37 3.37 6.58
CA ALA A 22 -15.44 3.36 7.57
C ALA A 22 -16.73 2.74 7.01
N GLU A 23 -17.03 3.00 5.75
CA GLU A 23 -18.22 2.45 5.08
C GLU A 23 -18.05 0.96 4.73
N HIS A 24 -16.83 0.54 4.45
CA HIS A 24 -16.51 -0.82 4.00
C HIS A 24 -15.41 -1.44 4.84
N PRO A 25 -15.68 -1.74 6.13
CA PRO A 25 -14.63 -2.18 7.07
C PRO A 25 -14.01 -3.53 6.71
N LYS A 26 -14.68 -4.31 5.87
CA LYS A 26 -14.18 -5.62 5.45
C LYS A 26 -13.41 -5.57 4.13
N ALA A 27 -13.34 -4.42 3.48
CA ALA A 27 -12.63 -4.29 2.21
C ALA A 27 -11.14 -4.57 2.39
N THR A 28 -10.54 -5.27 1.43
CA THR A 28 -9.10 -5.46 1.38
C THR A 28 -8.47 -4.18 0.84
N VAL A 29 -7.54 -3.62 1.59
CA VAL A 29 -6.82 -2.42 1.16
C VAL A 29 -5.74 -2.82 0.17
N LEU A 30 -5.78 -2.22 -1.01
CA LEU A 30 -4.86 -2.53 -2.10
C LEU A 30 -3.96 -1.33 -2.39
N ALA A 31 -2.65 -1.56 -2.26
CA ALA A 31 -1.62 -0.55 -2.54
C ALA A 31 -0.56 -1.17 -3.45
N GLY A 32 -0.77 -1.07 -4.77
CA GLY A 32 0.12 -1.71 -5.75
C GLY A 32 -0.26 -3.16 -6.06
N GLY A 33 -0.69 -3.93 -5.08
CA GLY A 33 -1.38 -5.19 -5.32
C GLY A 33 -0.55 -6.45 -5.50
N THR A 34 0.78 -6.36 -5.48
CA THR A 34 1.63 -7.52 -5.77
C THR A 34 1.41 -8.68 -4.81
N ASP A 35 1.50 -8.43 -3.51
CA ASP A 35 1.34 -9.49 -2.51
C ASP A 35 -0.08 -10.03 -2.47
N VAL A 36 -1.06 -9.14 -2.59
CA VAL A 36 -2.47 -9.53 -2.60
C VAL A 36 -2.75 -10.47 -3.76
N MET A 37 -2.24 -10.17 -4.95
CA MET A 37 -2.44 -11.01 -6.11
C MET A 37 -1.80 -12.39 -5.96
N VAL A 38 -0.64 -12.46 -5.34
CA VAL A 38 0.02 -13.74 -5.04
C VAL A 38 -0.86 -14.58 -4.13
N TYR A 39 -1.40 -14.00 -3.07
CA TYR A 39 -2.27 -14.74 -2.15
C TYR A 39 -3.58 -15.19 -2.79
N VAL A 40 -4.14 -14.40 -3.67
CA VAL A 40 -5.36 -14.77 -4.40
C VAL A 40 -5.09 -15.95 -5.33
N GLU A 41 -3.99 -15.92 -6.07
CA GLU A 41 -3.60 -17.00 -6.97
C GLU A 41 -3.31 -18.31 -6.21
N ALA A 42 -2.75 -18.21 -5.02
CA ALA A 42 -2.48 -19.38 -4.18
C ALA A 42 -3.73 -19.92 -3.48
N GLY A 43 -4.88 -19.26 -3.62
CA GLY A 43 -6.12 -19.66 -2.95
C GLY A 43 -6.16 -19.35 -1.46
N VAL A 44 -5.20 -18.58 -0.98
CA VAL A 44 -5.10 -18.22 0.45
C VAL A 44 -6.03 -17.08 0.81
N GLN A 45 -6.26 -16.17 -0.13
CA GLN A 45 -7.07 -14.97 0.10
C GLN A 45 -8.16 -14.83 -0.95
N ARG A 46 -9.33 -14.40 -0.51
CA ARG A 46 -10.45 -14.07 -1.40
C ARG A 46 -10.68 -12.56 -1.36
N LEU A 47 -10.98 -11.99 -2.53
CA LEU A 47 -11.29 -10.57 -2.63
C LEU A 47 -12.80 -10.40 -2.76
N ASP A 48 -13.48 -10.14 -1.64
CA ASP A 48 -14.91 -9.87 -1.64
C ASP A 48 -15.19 -8.40 -1.95
N GLU A 49 -14.35 -7.52 -1.46
CA GLU A 49 -14.39 -6.08 -1.75
C GLU A 49 -12.97 -5.52 -1.66
N VAL A 50 -12.70 -4.50 -2.45
CA VAL A 50 -11.35 -3.92 -2.53
C VAL A 50 -11.42 -2.40 -2.35
N LEU A 51 -10.56 -1.88 -1.50
CA LEU A 51 -10.33 -0.44 -1.37
C LEU A 51 -8.95 -0.12 -1.95
N ASN A 52 -8.95 0.49 -3.12
CA ASN A 52 -7.72 0.86 -3.82
C ASN A 52 -7.25 2.24 -3.36
N ILE A 53 -6.08 2.29 -2.71
CA ILE A 53 -5.49 3.53 -2.20
C ILE A 53 -4.27 3.96 -3.01
N TRP A 54 -3.95 3.28 -4.10
CA TRP A 54 -2.76 3.57 -4.89
C TRP A 54 -2.71 5.01 -5.41
N GLY A 55 -3.87 5.62 -5.67
CA GLY A 55 -3.95 7.01 -6.13
C GLY A 55 -3.91 8.08 -5.06
N CYS A 56 -3.77 7.71 -3.79
CA CYS A 56 -3.74 8.68 -2.69
C CYS A 56 -2.37 9.33 -2.56
N GLU A 57 -2.21 10.51 -3.16
CA GLU A 57 -0.95 11.26 -3.07
C GLU A 57 -0.56 11.60 -1.64
N ASP A 58 -1.55 11.78 -0.76
CA ASP A 58 -1.32 12.07 0.67
C ASP A 58 -0.56 10.96 1.39
N LEU A 59 -0.56 9.76 0.85
CA LEU A 59 0.12 8.60 1.43
C LEU A 59 1.49 8.34 0.83
N ARG A 60 1.95 9.24 -0.03
CA ARG A 60 3.27 9.14 -0.67
C ARG A 60 4.25 10.08 0.01
N GLY A 61 5.53 9.79 -0.20
CA GLY A 61 6.60 10.66 0.23
C GLY A 61 7.23 10.28 1.54
N ILE A 62 8.48 10.65 1.67
CA ILE A 62 9.29 10.43 2.86
C ILE A 62 9.76 11.79 3.33
N THR A 63 9.47 12.13 4.58
CA THR A 63 9.77 13.44 5.15
C THR A 63 10.61 13.27 6.42
N SER A 64 11.72 13.97 6.49
CA SER A 64 12.58 14.00 7.68
C SER A 64 12.27 15.26 8.48
N THR A 65 12.03 15.08 9.77
CA THR A 65 11.77 16.18 10.71
C THR A 65 12.65 16.01 11.95
N GLU A 66 12.63 17.00 12.84
CA GLU A 66 13.37 16.92 14.11
C GLU A 66 12.86 15.77 14.99
N GLU A 67 11.61 15.38 14.83
CA GLU A 67 11.00 14.30 15.61
C GLU A 67 11.30 12.91 15.04
N GLY A 68 11.73 12.84 13.80
CA GLY A 68 12.01 11.57 13.13
C GLY A 68 11.72 11.60 11.65
N ILE A 69 11.55 10.42 11.07
CA ILE A 69 11.27 10.26 9.64
C ILE A 69 9.85 9.75 9.47
N ARG A 70 9.09 10.46 8.64
CA ARG A 70 7.73 10.04 8.27
C ARG A 70 7.79 9.35 6.91
N ILE A 71 7.35 8.11 6.87
CA ILE A 71 7.32 7.33 5.64
C ILE A 71 5.86 7.11 5.26
N GLY A 72 5.47 7.62 4.10
CA GLY A 72 4.10 7.45 3.60
C GLY A 72 3.80 5.99 3.30
N ALA A 73 2.56 5.58 3.51
CA ALA A 73 2.15 4.18 3.36
C ALA A 73 2.30 3.63 1.95
N LEU A 74 2.33 4.50 0.93
CA LEU A 74 2.53 4.10 -0.47
C LEU A 74 3.99 4.18 -0.91
N SER A 75 4.93 4.38 0.00
CA SER A 75 6.35 4.38 -0.32
C SER A 75 6.80 3.00 -0.75
N THR A 76 7.61 2.94 -1.80
CA THR A 76 8.13 1.67 -2.31
C THR A 76 9.48 1.35 -1.67
N TRP A 77 9.95 0.12 -1.84
CA TRP A 77 11.29 -0.25 -1.41
C TRP A 77 12.36 0.57 -2.12
N THR A 78 12.13 0.89 -3.39
CA THR A 78 13.01 1.76 -4.15
C THR A 78 13.08 3.16 -3.54
N ASP A 79 11.94 3.73 -3.13
CA ASP A 79 11.90 5.03 -2.46
C ASP A 79 12.75 5.02 -1.20
N LEU A 80 12.65 3.97 -0.39
CA LEU A 80 13.43 3.82 0.84
C LEU A 80 14.93 3.73 0.55
N ARG A 81 15.31 2.96 -0.46
CA ARG A 81 16.71 2.78 -0.81
C ARG A 81 17.36 4.07 -1.30
N GLN A 82 16.60 4.93 -1.95
CA GLN A 82 17.13 6.15 -2.56
C GLN A 82 17.09 7.35 -1.63
N HIS A 83 16.37 7.29 -0.54
CA HIS A 83 16.24 8.45 0.34
C HIS A 83 17.45 8.58 1.27
N PRO A 84 18.09 9.77 1.33
CA PRO A 84 19.34 9.94 2.09
C PRO A 84 19.20 9.80 3.60
N ASP A 85 18.02 10.08 4.15
CA ASP A 85 17.80 10.06 5.59
C ASP A 85 17.31 8.71 6.14
N ILE A 86 17.10 7.73 5.29
CA ILE A 86 16.70 6.39 5.73
C ILE A 86 17.90 5.66 6.33
N PRO A 87 17.76 5.06 7.51
CA PRO A 87 18.85 4.29 8.13
C PRO A 87 19.37 3.19 7.21
N GLU A 88 20.69 2.98 7.23
CA GLU A 88 21.35 2.01 6.36
C GLU A 88 20.80 0.60 6.52
N ALA A 89 20.50 0.19 7.75
CA ALA A 89 19.95 -1.13 8.00
C ALA A 89 18.63 -1.34 7.24
N LEU A 90 17.78 -0.31 7.19
CA LEU A 90 16.51 -0.37 6.47
C LEU A 90 16.73 -0.40 4.97
N LYS A 91 17.72 0.34 4.46
CA LYS A 91 18.08 0.31 3.05
C LYS A 91 18.56 -1.08 2.61
N GLU A 92 19.33 -1.74 3.45
CA GLU A 92 19.80 -3.10 3.18
C GLU A 92 18.63 -4.08 3.11
N CYS A 93 17.68 -3.96 4.03
CA CYS A 93 16.47 -4.76 4.00
C CYS A 93 15.67 -4.51 2.72
N ALA A 94 15.51 -3.26 2.33
CA ALA A 94 14.79 -2.88 1.12
C ALA A 94 15.45 -3.46 -0.13
N ALA A 95 16.78 -3.47 -0.17
CA ALA A 95 17.53 -4.04 -1.29
C ALA A 95 17.35 -5.55 -1.40
N THR A 96 17.13 -6.22 -0.26
CA THR A 96 16.97 -7.68 -0.21
C THR A 96 15.54 -8.10 -0.55
N VAL A 97 14.56 -7.36 -0.06
CA VAL A 97 13.13 -7.72 -0.16
C VAL A 97 12.47 -7.15 -1.41
N GLY A 98 12.80 -5.92 -1.75
CA GLY A 98 12.12 -5.22 -2.83
C GLY A 98 12.56 -5.68 -4.21
N ALA A 99 11.59 -5.86 -5.10
CA ALA A 99 11.86 -6.22 -6.48
C ALA A 99 12.23 -5.01 -7.33
N ALA A 100 11.99 -3.83 -6.85
CA ALA A 100 12.24 -2.62 -7.61
C ALA A 100 12.63 -1.48 -6.70
#